data_239a8523e1ecc05290aaf30b2b18dee1
#
_entry.id   239a8523e1ecc05290aaf30b2b18dee1
#
_cell.length_a   1.000
_cell.length_b   1.000
_cell.length_c   1.000
_cell.angle_alpha   90.00
_cell.angle_beta   90.00
_cell.angle_gamma   90.00
#
_symmetry.space_group_name_H-M   'P 1'
#
loop_
_entity.id
_entity.type
_entity.pdbx_description
1 polymer ?
#
loop_
_entity_poly.entity_id
_entity_poly.type
_entity_poly.pdbx_seq_one_letter_code
_entity_poly.pdbx_strand_id
1 'polypeptide(L)'
;SQGTFETSNLTSHDKPTFEKYGVTHYCVPNIPSRYSRTSSLCISNIITPYLVKSKKYGSFENFIRNNNSLKNGVYLFNGLNTNKMIYELFEIDYKNINTII
;
A
#
# COMPACT_ATOMS: atom_id res chain seq x y z
N SER A 1 12.40 -6.29 -2.63
CA SER A 1 11.18 -7.04 -2.90
C SER A 1 11.52 -8.24 -3.76
N GLN A 2 11.15 -9.39 -3.30
CA GLN A 2 11.28 -10.61 -4.08
C GLN A 2 10.26 -10.54 -5.23
N GLY A 3 10.72 -10.77 -6.46
CA GLY A 3 9.85 -10.77 -7.63
C GLY A 3 8.90 -11.96 -7.64
N THR A 4 7.97 -11.93 -8.57
CA THR A 4 6.97 -12.99 -8.77
C THR A 4 7.58 -14.30 -9.28
N PHE A 5 8.73 -14.21 -9.95
CA PHE A 5 9.43 -15.36 -10.53
C PHE A 5 10.79 -15.57 -9.85
N GLU A 6 11.23 -16.82 -9.77
CA GLU A 6 12.53 -17.22 -9.20
C GLU A 6 13.71 -16.48 -9.84
N THR A 7 13.60 -16.15 -11.12
CA THR A 7 14.63 -15.45 -11.90
C THR A 7 14.57 -13.93 -11.80
N SER A 8 13.63 -13.36 -11.05
CA SER A 8 13.48 -11.91 -10.92
C SER A 8 14.64 -11.28 -10.17
N ASN A 9 15.23 -10.25 -10.76
CA ASN A 9 16.22 -9.39 -10.11
C ASN A 9 15.81 -7.92 -10.26
N LEU A 10 16.03 -7.13 -9.23
CA LEU A 10 15.67 -5.73 -9.23
C LEU A 10 16.39 -4.98 -10.36
N THR A 11 15.64 -4.21 -11.13
CA THR A 11 16.17 -3.33 -12.19
C THR A 11 15.83 -1.87 -11.89
N SER A 12 16.44 -0.94 -12.63
CA SER A 12 16.21 0.49 -12.49
C SER A 12 15.60 1.09 -13.76
N HIS A 13 15.12 2.32 -13.67
CA HIS A 13 14.61 3.03 -14.86
C HIS A 13 15.69 3.27 -15.92
N ASP A 14 16.96 3.37 -15.53
CA ASP A 14 18.09 3.58 -16.46
C ASP A 14 18.48 2.30 -17.19
N LYS A 15 18.30 1.14 -16.51
CA LYS A 15 18.55 -0.19 -17.09
C LYS A 15 17.38 -1.10 -16.72
N PRO A 16 16.24 -0.97 -17.43
CA PRO A 16 14.98 -1.55 -16.98
C PRO A 16 14.82 -3.04 -17.22
N THR A 17 15.60 -3.60 -18.17
CA THR A 17 15.44 -4.99 -18.59
C THR A 17 16.76 -5.76 -18.53
N PHE A 18 16.63 -7.07 -18.36
CA PHE A 18 17.71 -8.04 -18.58
C PHE A 18 17.11 -9.31 -19.20
N GLU A 19 17.97 -10.11 -19.83
CA GLU A 19 17.56 -11.39 -20.41
C GLU A 19 18.11 -12.56 -19.60
N LYS A 20 17.27 -13.56 -19.35
CA LYS A 20 17.65 -14.82 -18.72
C LYS A 20 16.84 -15.95 -19.32
N TYR A 21 17.51 -17.01 -19.76
CA TYR A 21 16.90 -18.17 -20.43
C TYR A 21 16.09 -17.78 -21.67
N GLY A 22 16.53 -16.79 -22.44
CA GLY A 22 15.81 -16.30 -23.63
C GLY A 22 14.54 -15.52 -23.33
N VAL A 23 14.30 -15.15 -22.06
CA VAL A 23 13.15 -14.37 -21.63
C VAL A 23 13.58 -12.99 -21.15
N THR A 24 12.96 -11.96 -21.71
CA THR A 24 13.19 -10.58 -21.27
C THR A 24 12.45 -10.33 -19.96
N HIS A 25 13.19 -9.91 -18.93
CA HIS A 25 12.69 -9.56 -17.61
C HIS A 25 12.65 -8.03 -17.46
N TYR A 26 11.51 -7.51 -17.03
CA TYR A 26 11.32 -6.12 -16.60
C TYR A 26 10.95 -6.13 -15.12
N CYS A 27 11.88 -5.74 -14.26
CA CYS A 27 11.73 -5.84 -12.79
C CYS A 27 11.92 -4.50 -12.09
N VAL A 28 11.51 -3.42 -12.75
CA VAL A 28 11.56 -2.08 -12.17
C VAL A 28 10.51 -1.96 -11.09
N PRO A 29 10.86 -1.57 -9.84
CA PRO A 29 9.88 -1.27 -8.82
C PRO A 29 9.06 -0.05 -9.22
N ASN A 30 7.82 0.02 -8.72
CA ASN A 30 6.93 1.14 -8.97
C ASN A 30 6.63 1.39 -10.47
N ILE A 31 6.28 0.35 -11.19
CA ILE A 31 5.78 0.44 -12.58
C ILE A 31 4.67 1.51 -12.73
N PRO A 32 3.71 1.66 -11.77
CA PRO A 32 2.66 2.68 -11.84
C PRO A 32 3.16 4.11 -12.07
N SER A 33 4.36 4.46 -11.62
CA SER A 33 4.92 5.80 -11.83
C SER A 33 5.16 6.15 -13.30
N ARG A 34 5.36 5.17 -14.15
CA ARG A 34 5.52 5.35 -15.61
C ARG A 34 4.19 5.59 -16.33
N TYR A 35 3.09 5.19 -15.70
CA TYR A 35 1.73 5.31 -16.23
C TYR A 35 0.84 6.04 -15.22
N SER A 36 1.31 7.16 -14.73
CA SER A 36 0.74 7.90 -13.59
C SER A 36 -0.75 8.23 -13.77
N ARG A 37 -1.18 8.63 -14.97
CA ARG A 37 -2.59 8.94 -15.26
C ARG A 37 -3.47 7.70 -15.06
N THR A 38 -3.11 6.57 -15.68
CA THR A 38 -3.87 5.33 -15.57
C THR A 38 -3.89 4.81 -14.14
N SER A 39 -2.74 4.83 -13.47
CA SER A 39 -2.60 4.38 -12.09
C SER A 39 -3.42 5.23 -11.12
N SER A 40 -3.41 6.55 -11.28
CA SER A 40 -4.20 7.47 -10.46
C SER A 40 -5.71 7.26 -10.65
N LEU A 41 -6.16 7.04 -11.89
CA LEU A 41 -7.56 6.72 -12.17
C LEU A 41 -7.99 5.39 -11.54
N CYS A 42 -7.15 4.36 -11.65
CA CYS A 42 -7.43 3.06 -11.04
C CYS A 42 -7.56 3.17 -9.52
N ILE A 43 -6.62 3.84 -8.85
CA ILE A 43 -6.65 4.05 -7.40
C ILE A 43 -7.87 4.88 -7.00
N SER A 44 -8.15 5.96 -7.73
CA SER A 44 -9.32 6.81 -7.47
C SER A 44 -10.63 6.02 -7.55
N ASN A 45 -10.78 5.18 -8.57
CA ASN A 45 -11.97 4.34 -8.74
C ASN A 45 -12.16 3.33 -7.60
N ILE A 46 -11.07 2.87 -7.00
CA ILE A 46 -11.11 1.96 -5.86
C ILE A 46 -11.42 2.71 -4.55
N ILE A 47 -10.78 3.86 -4.32
CA ILE A 47 -10.86 4.58 -3.03
C ILE A 47 -12.16 5.39 -2.93
N THR A 48 -12.62 6.03 -4.01
CA THR A 48 -13.80 6.89 -4.00
C THR A 48 -15.06 6.23 -3.41
N PRO A 49 -15.43 4.98 -3.78
CA PRO A 49 -16.56 4.30 -3.16
C PRO A 49 -16.43 4.13 -1.64
N TYR A 50 -15.22 3.92 -1.14
CA TYR A 50 -14.96 3.84 0.32
C TYR A 50 -15.21 5.19 0.99
N LEU A 51 -14.71 6.28 0.41
CA LEU A 51 -14.93 7.63 0.95
C LEU A 51 -16.42 8.01 0.94
N VAL A 52 -17.14 7.68 -0.12
CA VAL A 52 -18.60 7.92 -0.19
C VAL A 52 -19.35 7.11 0.86
N LYS A 53 -18.98 5.85 1.04
CA LYS A 53 -19.60 4.97 2.06
C LYS A 53 -19.34 5.47 3.49
N SER A 54 -18.21 6.13 3.76
CA SER A 54 -17.88 6.60 5.11
C SER A 54 -18.96 7.53 5.69
N LYS A 55 -19.64 8.30 4.86
CA LYS A 55 -20.76 9.18 5.29
C LYS A 55 -21.90 8.41 6.00
N LYS A 56 -22.15 7.16 5.60
CA LYS A 56 -23.22 6.33 6.18
C LYS A 56 -22.93 5.90 7.63
N TYR A 57 -21.69 5.98 8.05
CA TYR A 57 -21.25 5.55 9.39
C TYR A 57 -21.18 6.72 10.39
N GLY A 58 -21.57 7.93 9.99
CA GLY A 58 -21.57 9.12 10.83
C GLY A 58 -20.18 9.69 11.13
N SER A 59 -19.14 8.85 11.19
CA SER A 59 -17.76 9.28 11.32
C SER A 59 -16.81 8.35 10.56
N PHE A 60 -15.63 8.86 10.21
CA PHE A 60 -14.60 8.07 9.57
C PHE A 60 -14.05 6.97 10.51
N GLU A 61 -14.00 7.25 11.80
CA GLU A 61 -13.61 6.28 12.83
C GLU A 61 -14.57 5.07 12.84
N ASN A 62 -15.87 5.31 12.89
CA ASN A 62 -16.88 4.25 12.83
C ASN A 62 -16.78 3.45 11.52
N PHE A 63 -16.46 4.12 10.43
CA PHE A 63 -16.25 3.45 9.16
C PHE A 63 -15.03 2.51 9.18
N ILE A 64 -13.91 2.94 9.74
CA ILE A 64 -12.71 2.11 9.94
C ILE A 64 -13.03 0.94 10.87
N ARG A 65 -13.70 1.20 12.00
CA ARG A 65 -14.09 0.20 12.99
C ARG A 65 -14.87 -0.97 12.37
N ASN A 66 -15.74 -0.66 11.43
CA ASN A 66 -16.60 -1.64 10.75
C ASN A 66 -15.98 -2.21 9.45
N ASN A 67 -14.71 -1.91 9.15
CA ASN A 67 -14.08 -2.34 7.91
C ASN A 67 -12.64 -2.82 8.15
N ASN A 68 -12.47 -4.14 8.28
CA ASN A 68 -11.18 -4.75 8.58
C ASN A 68 -10.12 -4.48 7.49
N SER A 69 -10.51 -4.34 6.23
CA SER A 69 -9.57 -4.01 5.16
C SER A 69 -8.96 -2.62 5.34
N LEU A 70 -9.74 -1.66 5.82
CA LEU A 70 -9.26 -0.30 6.09
C LEU A 70 -8.36 -0.25 7.34
N LYS A 71 -8.65 -1.05 8.38
CA LYS A 71 -7.82 -1.11 9.59
C LYS A 71 -6.36 -1.43 9.26
N ASN A 72 -6.12 -2.35 8.34
CA ASN A 72 -4.78 -2.75 7.94
C ASN A 72 -4.02 -1.62 7.22
N GLY A 73 -4.71 -0.65 6.66
CA GLY A 73 -4.13 0.53 6.01
C GLY A 73 -3.92 1.74 6.92
N VAL A 74 -4.34 1.66 8.18
CA VAL A 74 -4.18 2.78 9.13
C VAL A 74 -2.78 2.70 9.74
N TYR A 75 -1.96 3.70 9.49
CA TYR A 75 -0.60 3.81 10.04
C TYR A 75 -0.54 4.68 11.28
N LEU A 76 -1.40 5.71 11.33
CA LEU A 76 -1.52 6.62 12.47
C LEU A 76 -3.00 6.81 12.80
N PHE A 77 -3.34 6.70 14.07
CA PHE A 77 -4.69 6.95 14.56
C PHE A 77 -4.64 7.80 15.85
N ASN A 78 -5.24 8.97 15.83
CA ASN A 78 -5.23 9.91 16.96
C ASN A 78 -3.83 10.15 17.54
N GLY A 79 -2.81 10.30 16.67
CA GLY A 79 -1.42 10.54 17.07
C GLY A 79 -0.66 9.27 17.52
N LEU A 80 -1.30 8.11 17.53
CA LEU A 80 -0.67 6.84 17.90
C LEU A 80 -0.25 6.07 16.66
N ASN A 81 0.97 5.52 16.68
CA ASN A 81 1.45 4.61 15.65
C ASN A 81 0.71 3.27 15.74
N THR A 82 0.06 2.84 14.66
CA THR A 82 -0.65 1.57 14.55
C THR A 82 -0.03 0.61 13.54
N ASN A 83 1.16 0.96 13.03
CA ASN A 83 1.89 0.14 12.07
C ASN A 83 3.18 -0.40 12.70
N LYS A 84 3.28 -1.73 12.76
CA LYS A 84 4.43 -2.41 13.35
C LYS A 84 5.74 -2.14 12.60
N MET A 85 5.70 -1.96 11.27
CA MET A 85 6.88 -1.64 10.47
C MET A 85 7.47 -0.27 10.85
N ILE A 86 6.62 0.72 11.19
CA ILE A 86 7.08 2.03 11.68
C ILE A 86 7.80 1.88 13.02
N TYR A 87 7.29 1.03 13.91
CA TYR A 87 7.99 0.72 15.16
C TYR A 87 9.36 0.09 14.89
N GLU A 88 9.43 -0.90 14.00
CA GLU A 88 10.67 -1.61 13.68
C GLU A 88 11.73 -0.71 13.00
N LEU A 89 11.30 0.28 12.21
CA LEU A 89 12.21 1.18 11.48
C LEU A 89 12.63 2.43 12.26
N PHE A 90 11.74 2.94 13.10
CA PHE A 90 11.92 4.27 13.73
C PHE A 90 11.82 4.23 15.26
N GLU A 91 11.62 3.06 15.86
CA GLU A 91 11.47 2.86 17.32
C GLU A 91 10.31 3.67 17.93
N ILE A 92 9.30 4.03 17.11
CA ILE A 92 8.12 4.75 17.57
C ILE A 92 7.12 3.76 18.17
N ASP A 93 6.71 3.98 19.41
CA ASP A 93 5.78 3.12 20.13
C ASP A 93 4.59 2.68 19.28
N TYR A 94 4.32 1.38 19.29
CA TYR A 94 3.26 0.75 18.52
C TYR A 94 2.08 0.37 19.41
N LYS A 95 0.87 0.65 18.92
CA LYS A 95 -0.37 0.13 19.49
C LYS A 95 -1.22 -0.56 18.44
N ASN A 96 -1.72 -1.74 18.75
CA ASN A 96 -2.58 -2.47 17.83
C ASN A 96 -3.88 -1.69 17.59
N ILE A 97 -4.23 -1.47 16.33
CA ILE A 97 -5.44 -0.71 15.94
C ILE A 97 -6.71 -1.32 16.56
N ASN A 98 -6.79 -2.63 16.72
CA ASN A 98 -7.96 -3.30 17.29
C ASN A 98 -8.13 -3.07 18.81
N THR A 99 -7.12 -2.54 19.49
CA THR A 99 -7.21 -2.17 20.92
C THR A 99 -7.60 -0.72 21.13
N ILE A 100 -7.61 0.10 20.06
CA ILE A 100 -7.83 1.54 20.12
C ILE A 100 -9.19 1.92 19.52
N ILE A 101 -9.65 1.11 18.55
CA ILE A 101 -10.91 1.31 17.83
C ILE A 101 -11.95 0.29 18.25
#